data_ef8b8b5b4f1d40154a2e95d5df906db4
#
_entry.id   ef8b8b5b4f1d40154a2e95d5df906db4
#
_cell.length_a   1.000
_cell.length_b   1.000
_cell.length_c   1.000
_cell.angle_alpha   90.00
_cell.angle_beta   90.00
_cell.angle_gamma   90.00
#
_symmetry.space_group_name_H-M   'P 1'
#
loop_
_entity.id
_entity.type
_entity.pdbx_description
1 polymer ?
#
loop_
_entity_poly.entity_id
_entity_poly.type
_entity_poly.pdbx_seq_one_letter_code
_entity_poly.pdbx_strand_id
1 'polypeptide(L)'
;AWGDQPIDFFLHEFLKMGEISNGVSFEFVGMVTGPLIAVWLVALGVLSLGIQKGISKSSDILMPVLVVMFVALVVYSLFLPGAEKGLNALFTPDWSKLSNPSVWIAAYGQIFFSLSICFGIMITYASYLKKDSDLTGSGLVVGFANSSFEVLAGIGVFAALGFIATAQGVEVS
;
A
#
# COMPACT_ATOMS: atom_id res chain seq x y z
N ALA A 1 15.80 -12.88 12.62
CA ALA A 1 15.28 -12.28 13.83
C ALA A 1 13.79 -12.61 14.08
N TRP A 2 13.01 -12.93 13.08
CA TRP A 2 11.55 -13.16 13.19
C TRP A 2 11.20 -14.61 13.56
N GLY A 3 12.16 -15.53 13.45
CA GLY A 3 12.01 -16.95 13.80
C GLY A 3 10.82 -17.63 13.12
N ASP A 4 10.37 -18.71 13.72
CA ASP A 4 9.20 -19.47 13.25
C ASP A 4 7.86 -18.90 13.75
N GLN A 5 7.89 -17.84 14.57
CA GLN A 5 6.70 -17.23 15.18
C GLN A 5 6.68 -15.71 14.97
N PRO A 6 6.44 -15.23 13.73
CA PRO A 6 6.48 -13.79 13.42
C PRO A 6 5.39 -12.97 14.15
N ILE A 7 4.25 -13.58 14.44
CA ILE A 7 3.15 -12.92 15.15
C ILE A 7 3.52 -12.70 16.63
N ASP A 8 4.10 -13.71 17.27
CA ASP A 8 4.53 -13.63 18.67
C ASP A 8 5.64 -12.58 18.84
N PHE A 9 6.64 -12.59 17.96
CA PHE A 9 7.67 -11.56 17.92
C PHE A 9 7.07 -10.16 17.77
N PHE A 10 6.11 -9.99 16.84
CA PHE A 10 5.49 -8.69 16.59
C PHE A 10 4.68 -8.19 17.77
N LEU A 11 3.89 -9.07 18.40
CA LEU A 11 3.03 -8.68 19.51
C LEU A 11 3.80 -8.51 20.82
N HIS A 12 4.66 -9.45 21.17
CA HIS A 12 5.27 -9.50 22.49
C HIS A 12 6.68 -8.86 22.56
N GLU A 13 7.48 -8.96 21.49
CA GLU A 13 8.80 -8.34 21.50
C GLU A 13 8.81 -6.92 20.92
N PHE A 14 8.15 -6.73 19.76
CA PHE A 14 8.15 -5.44 19.07
C PHE A 14 7.16 -4.45 19.66
N LEU A 15 5.88 -4.82 19.77
CA LEU A 15 4.84 -3.96 20.34
C LEU A 15 4.84 -3.99 21.87
N LYS A 16 5.48 -5.01 22.49
CA LYS A 16 5.43 -5.25 23.93
C LYS A 16 3.99 -5.20 24.47
N MET A 17 3.07 -5.82 23.73
CA MET A 17 1.72 -6.05 24.22
C MET A 17 1.79 -7.01 25.39
N GLY A 18 2.06 -6.46 26.55
CA GLY A 18 1.97 -7.18 27.81
C GLY A 18 0.53 -7.59 28.08
N GLU A 19 0.34 -8.38 29.11
CA GLU A 19 -1.00 -8.68 29.64
C GLU A 19 -1.71 -7.37 29.96
N ILE A 20 -2.51 -6.88 29.01
CA ILE A 20 -3.37 -5.72 29.22
C ILE A 20 -4.48 -6.19 30.17
N SER A 21 -4.14 -6.28 31.43
CA SER A 21 -5.14 -6.43 32.46
C SER A 21 -5.82 -5.08 32.64
N ASN A 22 -6.99 -4.93 32.03
CA ASN A 22 -8.00 -3.93 32.42
C ASN A 22 -7.65 -2.44 32.26
N GLY A 23 -7.14 -1.97 31.12
CA GLY A 23 -7.12 -0.54 30.89
C GLY A 23 -6.13 -0.06 29.85
N VAL A 24 -6.18 1.24 29.57
CA VAL A 24 -5.22 1.95 28.72
C VAL A 24 -3.93 2.14 29.51
N SER A 25 -2.82 1.56 29.07
CA SER A 25 -1.51 1.85 29.64
C SER A 25 -0.84 2.98 28.86
N PHE A 26 -0.18 3.89 29.56
CA PHE A 26 0.62 4.97 28.97
C PHE A 26 2.11 4.61 28.91
N GLU A 27 2.42 3.32 28.83
CA GLU A 27 3.81 2.88 28.69
C GLU A 27 4.26 3.04 27.23
N PHE A 28 5.29 3.86 27.04
CA PHE A 28 5.86 4.12 25.72
C PHE A 28 6.90 3.06 25.37
N VAL A 29 6.62 2.29 24.33
CA VAL A 29 7.58 1.34 23.77
C VAL A 29 8.58 2.10 22.91
N GLY A 30 9.84 2.20 23.34
CA GLY A 30 10.87 3.02 22.68
C GLY A 30 11.11 2.63 21.21
N MET A 31 11.01 1.34 20.88
CA MET A 31 11.17 0.84 19.50
C MET A 31 10.06 1.34 18.55
N VAL A 32 8.88 1.64 19.06
CA VAL A 32 7.74 2.16 18.30
C VAL A 32 7.69 3.69 18.39
N THR A 33 7.83 4.21 19.61
CA THR A 33 7.68 5.65 19.89
C THR A 33 8.77 6.48 19.23
N GLY A 34 10.02 6.00 19.21
CA GLY A 34 11.13 6.72 18.57
C GLY A 34 10.90 6.98 17.08
N PRO A 35 10.73 5.93 16.26
CA PRO A 35 10.42 6.10 14.85
C PRO A 35 9.13 6.89 14.59
N LEU A 36 8.10 6.71 15.42
CA LEU A 36 6.84 7.45 15.31
C LEU A 36 7.06 8.95 15.49
N ILE A 37 7.78 9.36 16.52
CA ILE A 37 8.13 10.78 16.74
C ILE A 37 8.94 11.31 15.55
N ALA A 38 9.92 10.57 15.06
CA ALA A 38 10.71 10.98 13.92
C ALA A 38 9.85 11.21 12.68
N VAL A 39 8.92 10.31 12.36
CA VAL A 39 7.97 10.47 11.24
C VAL A 39 7.08 11.70 11.45
N TRP A 40 6.58 11.93 12.66
CA TRP A 40 5.77 13.12 12.97
C TRP A 40 6.56 14.41 12.80
N LEU A 41 7.80 14.46 13.27
CA LEU A 41 8.65 15.65 13.11
C LEU A 41 8.93 15.96 11.63
N VAL A 42 9.21 14.93 10.83
CA VAL A 42 9.39 15.11 9.38
C VAL A 42 8.09 15.57 8.73
N ALA A 43 6.96 14.95 9.04
CA ALA A 43 5.65 15.31 8.47
C ALA A 43 5.28 16.77 8.82
N LEU A 44 5.40 17.15 10.09
CA LEU A 44 5.12 18.52 10.54
C LEU A 44 6.11 19.53 9.93
N GLY A 45 7.38 19.15 9.78
CA GLY A 45 8.38 19.96 9.09
C GLY A 45 8.00 20.22 7.64
N VAL A 46 7.61 19.18 6.89
CA VAL A 46 7.15 19.33 5.50
C VAL A 46 5.90 20.19 5.41
N LEU A 47 4.91 19.96 6.29
CA LEU A 47 3.67 20.74 6.31
C LEU A 47 3.90 22.21 6.65
N SER A 48 4.85 22.52 7.55
CA SER A 48 5.17 23.89 7.94
C SER A 48 5.75 24.73 6.80
N LEU A 49 6.36 24.08 5.80
CA LEU A 49 6.88 24.75 4.59
C LEU A 49 5.79 25.08 3.57
N GLY A 50 4.55 24.65 3.83
CA GLY A 50 3.40 24.90 2.97
C GLY A 50 3.34 23.98 1.75
N ILE A 51 2.31 24.20 0.90
CA ILE A 51 1.97 23.25 -0.18
C ILE A 51 3.07 23.22 -1.26
N GLN A 52 3.48 24.36 -1.76
CA GLN A 52 4.42 24.40 -2.91
C GLN A 52 5.84 24.02 -2.53
N LYS A 53 6.36 24.53 -1.41
CA LYS A 53 7.76 24.28 -0.98
C LYS A 53 7.91 23.02 -0.15
N GLY A 54 6.89 22.63 0.57
CA GLY A 54 6.89 21.44 1.41
C GLY A 54 6.35 20.23 0.66
N ILE A 55 5.04 20.19 0.48
CA ILE A 55 4.35 18.97 -0.03
C ILE A 55 4.76 18.68 -1.48
N SER A 56 4.69 19.66 -2.39
CA SER A 56 5.01 19.43 -3.80
C SER A 56 6.45 18.99 -3.98
N LYS A 57 7.40 19.72 -3.39
CA LYS A 57 8.83 19.37 -3.53
C LYS A 57 9.18 18.03 -2.87
N SER A 58 8.56 17.69 -1.75
CA SER A 58 8.74 16.37 -1.14
C SER A 58 8.19 15.27 -2.03
N SER A 59 7.04 15.48 -2.66
CA SER A 59 6.45 14.51 -3.60
C SER A 59 7.33 14.32 -4.83
N ASP A 60 7.90 15.39 -5.40
CA ASP A 60 8.79 15.33 -6.56
C ASP A 60 10.02 14.42 -6.32
N ILE A 61 10.45 14.29 -5.08
CA ILE A 61 11.59 13.44 -4.70
C ILE A 61 11.12 12.07 -4.23
N LEU A 62 10.12 12.02 -3.34
CA LEU A 62 9.72 10.78 -2.69
C LEU A 62 8.95 9.85 -3.63
N MET A 63 8.15 10.39 -4.57
CA MET A 63 7.39 9.55 -5.49
C MET A 63 8.29 8.74 -6.44
N PRO A 64 9.29 9.32 -7.13
CA PRO A 64 10.23 8.52 -7.92
C PRO A 64 10.99 7.48 -7.08
N VAL A 65 11.44 7.85 -5.89
CA VAL A 65 12.13 6.91 -4.99
C VAL A 65 11.21 5.75 -4.61
N LEU A 66 9.96 6.03 -4.26
CA LEU A 66 8.95 5.01 -3.96
C LEU A 66 8.74 4.08 -5.15
N VAL A 67 8.56 4.63 -6.36
CA VAL A 67 8.37 3.83 -7.57
C VAL A 67 9.56 2.92 -7.83
N VAL A 68 10.78 3.44 -7.75
CA VAL A 68 12.01 2.65 -7.97
C VAL A 68 12.13 1.54 -6.93
N MET A 69 11.93 1.84 -5.64
CA MET A 69 11.97 0.84 -4.58
C MET A 69 10.88 -0.22 -4.76
N PHE A 70 9.69 0.20 -5.13
CA PHE A 70 8.57 -0.70 -5.33
C PHE A 70 8.80 -1.65 -6.52
N VAL A 71 9.25 -1.11 -7.66
CA VAL A 71 9.63 -1.93 -8.83
C VAL A 71 10.73 -2.91 -8.47
N ALA A 72 11.74 -2.48 -7.71
CA ALA A 72 12.80 -3.37 -7.25
C ALA A 72 12.26 -4.52 -6.38
N LEU A 73 11.30 -4.24 -5.49
CA LEU A 73 10.62 -5.27 -4.69
C LEU A 73 9.80 -6.24 -5.55
N VAL A 74 9.06 -5.73 -6.52
CA VAL A 74 8.30 -6.57 -7.45
C VAL A 74 9.24 -7.47 -8.26
N VAL A 75 10.30 -6.90 -8.82
CA VAL A 75 11.30 -7.67 -9.56
C VAL A 75 11.93 -8.74 -8.66
N TYR A 76 12.29 -8.39 -7.43
CA TYR A 76 12.83 -9.35 -6.46
C TYR A 76 11.82 -10.48 -6.17
N SER A 77 10.54 -10.17 -5.97
CA SER A 77 9.52 -11.17 -5.67
C SER A 77 9.33 -12.19 -6.81
N LEU A 78 9.55 -11.79 -8.07
CA LEU A 78 9.47 -12.67 -9.23
C LEU A 78 10.57 -13.75 -9.25
N PHE A 79 11.72 -13.48 -8.63
CA PHE A 79 12.81 -14.44 -8.52
C PHE A 79 12.68 -15.40 -7.34
N LEU A 80 11.63 -15.27 -6.52
CA LEU A 80 11.41 -16.17 -5.40
C LEU A 80 10.91 -17.55 -5.87
N PRO A 81 11.40 -18.65 -5.24
CA PRO A 81 10.91 -20.00 -5.58
C PRO A 81 9.41 -20.14 -5.35
N GLY A 82 8.67 -20.56 -6.37
CA GLY A 82 7.22 -20.72 -6.30
C GLY A 82 6.41 -19.47 -6.66
N ALA A 83 7.04 -18.37 -7.06
CA ALA A 83 6.38 -17.16 -7.54
C ALA A 83 5.38 -17.46 -8.68
N GLU A 84 5.72 -18.42 -9.55
CA GLU A 84 4.86 -18.88 -10.66
C GLU A 84 3.48 -19.36 -10.21
N LYS A 85 3.38 -20.00 -9.03
CA LYS A 85 2.09 -20.47 -8.50
C LYS A 85 1.18 -19.30 -8.14
N GLY A 86 1.77 -18.27 -7.51
CA GLY A 86 1.03 -17.07 -7.19
C GLY A 86 0.59 -16.29 -8.45
N LEU A 87 1.46 -16.17 -9.43
CA LEU A 87 1.12 -15.53 -10.70
C LEU A 87 0.05 -16.30 -11.46
N ASN A 88 0.08 -17.63 -11.46
CA ASN A 88 -0.99 -18.43 -12.04
C ASN A 88 -2.31 -18.19 -11.34
N ALA A 89 -2.33 -18.10 -10.01
CA ALA A 89 -3.55 -17.77 -9.26
C ALA A 89 -4.10 -16.38 -9.62
N LEU A 90 -3.22 -15.39 -9.84
CA LEU A 90 -3.62 -14.04 -10.24
C LEU A 90 -4.19 -13.98 -11.66
N PHE A 91 -3.54 -14.65 -12.62
CA PHE A 91 -3.86 -14.52 -14.05
C PHE A 91 -4.76 -15.62 -14.61
N THR A 92 -5.09 -16.66 -13.83
CA THR A 92 -6.03 -17.69 -14.25
C THR A 92 -7.47 -17.18 -14.07
N PRO A 93 -8.21 -16.93 -15.18
CA PRO A 93 -9.54 -16.37 -15.07
C PRO A 93 -10.56 -17.43 -14.65
N ASP A 94 -11.38 -17.10 -13.68
CA ASP A 94 -12.57 -17.88 -13.32
C ASP A 94 -13.82 -17.19 -13.86
N TRP A 95 -14.21 -17.58 -15.05
CA TRP A 95 -15.36 -17.00 -15.76
C TRP A 95 -16.69 -17.26 -15.06
N SER A 96 -16.77 -18.29 -14.22
CA SER A 96 -17.99 -18.62 -13.47
C SER A 96 -18.35 -17.53 -12.46
N LYS A 97 -17.37 -16.83 -11.94
CA LYS A 97 -17.55 -15.76 -10.95
C LYS A 97 -18.13 -14.48 -11.54
N LEU A 98 -18.10 -14.29 -12.86
CA LEU A 98 -18.69 -13.10 -13.49
C LEU A 98 -20.21 -13.00 -13.31
N SER A 99 -20.88 -14.11 -13.08
CA SER A 99 -22.33 -14.12 -12.77
C SER A 99 -22.64 -13.79 -11.31
N ASN A 100 -21.63 -13.68 -10.46
CA ASN A 100 -21.81 -13.35 -9.05
C ASN A 100 -21.80 -11.84 -8.82
N PRO A 101 -22.92 -11.22 -8.38
CA PRO A 101 -22.99 -9.77 -8.16
C PRO A 101 -21.97 -9.24 -7.14
N SER A 102 -21.55 -10.06 -6.16
CA SER A 102 -20.59 -9.62 -5.14
C SER A 102 -19.21 -9.30 -5.72
N VAL A 103 -18.80 -9.96 -6.80
CA VAL A 103 -17.54 -9.66 -7.49
C VAL A 103 -17.55 -8.25 -8.10
N TRP A 104 -18.67 -7.88 -8.70
CA TRP A 104 -18.85 -6.54 -9.28
C TRP A 104 -18.90 -5.47 -8.21
N ILE A 105 -19.61 -5.72 -7.10
CA ILE A 105 -19.64 -4.79 -5.96
C ILE A 105 -18.25 -4.57 -5.39
N ALA A 106 -17.46 -5.64 -5.22
CA ALA A 106 -16.08 -5.54 -4.76
C ALA A 106 -15.19 -4.76 -5.73
N ALA A 107 -15.32 -5.03 -7.04
CA ALA A 107 -14.56 -4.31 -8.07
C ALA A 107 -14.88 -2.82 -8.11
N TYR A 108 -16.16 -2.46 -8.07
CA TYR A 108 -16.57 -1.05 -8.00
C TYR A 108 -16.09 -0.39 -6.70
N GLY A 109 -16.23 -1.08 -5.58
CA GLY A 109 -15.76 -0.59 -4.28
C GLY A 109 -14.25 -0.31 -4.30
N GLN A 110 -13.47 -1.17 -4.91
CA GLN A 110 -12.02 -0.98 -5.08
C GLN A 110 -11.70 0.26 -5.93
N ILE A 111 -12.40 0.46 -7.04
CA ILE A 111 -12.20 1.64 -7.91
C ILE A 111 -12.53 2.93 -7.14
N PHE A 112 -13.66 2.97 -6.44
CA PHE A 112 -14.04 4.12 -5.64
C PHE A 112 -13.01 4.45 -4.56
N PHE A 113 -12.51 3.43 -3.88
CA PHE A 113 -11.52 3.58 -2.82
C PHE A 113 -10.17 4.02 -3.39
N SER A 114 -9.68 3.36 -4.42
CA SER A 114 -8.37 3.58 -5.03
C SER A 114 -8.25 4.98 -5.64
N LEU A 115 -9.25 5.43 -6.37
CA LEU A 115 -9.29 6.77 -6.96
C LEU A 115 -9.79 7.85 -5.99
N SER A 116 -10.07 7.50 -4.73
CA SER A 116 -10.58 8.43 -3.71
C SER A 116 -11.85 9.18 -4.15
N ILE A 117 -12.72 8.51 -4.91
CA ILE A 117 -13.96 9.09 -5.43
C ILE A 117 -14.92 9.29 -4.25
N CYS A 118 -15.58 10.43 -4.22
CA CYS A 118 -16.54 10.85 -3.17
C CYS A 118 -15.95 11.16 -1.79
N PHE A 119 -14.64 11.07 -1.59
CA PHE A 119 -13.99 11.43 -0.32
C PHE A 119 -13.68 12.94 -0.19
N GLY A 120 -13.96 13.73 -1.22
CA GLY A 120 -13.65 15.17 -1.22
C GLY A 120 -12.17 15.51 -1.43
N ILE A 121 -11.28 14.53 -1.44
CA ILE A 121 -9.82 14.73 -1.58
C ILE A 121 -9.49 15.42 -2.91
N MET A 122 -10.07 14.93 -4.01
CA MET A 122 -9.83 15.50 -5.33
C MET A 122 -10.40 16.91 -5.49
N ILE A 123 -11.51 17.23 -4.80
CA ILE A 123 -12.08 18.58 -4.75
C ILE A 123 -11.08 19.53 -4.06
N THR A 124 -10.48 19.08 -2.95
CA THR A 124 -9.47 19.85 -2.23
C THR A 124 -8.23 20.08 -3.09
N TYR A 125 -7.70 19.06 -3.76
CA TYR A 125 -6.56 19.22 -4.66
C TYR A 125 -6.88 20.14 -5.84
N ALA A 126 -8.04 20.00 -6.45
CA ALA A 126 -8.45 20.85 -7.55
C ALA A 126 -8.56 22.33 -7.14
N SER A 127 -8.86 22.65 -5.88
CA SER A 127 -8.93 24.02 -5.38
C SER A 127 -7.58 24.75 -5.40
N TYR A 128 -6.46 24.03 -5.41
CA TYR A 128 -5.12 24.58 -5.48
C TYR A 128 -4.59 24.73 -6.91
N LEU A 129 -5.30 24.22 -7.91
CA LEU A 129 -4.89 24.31 -9.30
C LEU A 129 -5.21 25.69 -9.90
N LYS A 130 -4.42 26.08 -10.90
CA LYS A 130 -4.69 27.28 -11.67
C LYS A 130 -5.93 27.06 -12.57
N LYS A 131 -6.64 28.15 -12.90
CA LYS A 131 -7.85 28.11 -13.73
C LYS A 131 -7.64 27.49 -15.11
N ASP A 132 -6.42 27.62 -15.66
CA ASP A 132 -6.08 27.14 -17.01
C ASP A 132 -5.40 25.75 -16.98
N SER A 133 -5.49 25.03 -15.86
CA SER A 133 -4.94 23.67 -15.73
C SER A 133 -5.74 22.66 -16.56
N ASP A 134 -5.05 21.81 -17.32
CA ASP A 134 -5.67 20.68 -18.03
C ASP A 134 -6.08 19.59 -17.04
N LEU A 135 -7.34 19.65 -16.62
CA LEU A 135 -7.91 18.66 -15.69
C LEU A 135 -8.20 17.32 -16.38
N THR A 136 -8.54 17.34 -17.67
CA THR A 136 -8.87 16.13 -18.40
C THR A 136 -7.62 15.27 -18.63
N GLY A 137 -6.55 15.87 -19.15
CA GLY A 137 -5.29 15.19 -19.34
C GLY A 137 -4.71 14.68 -18.02
N SER A 138 -4.73 15.51 -16.98
CA SER A 138 -4.27 15.12 -15.63
C SER A 138 -5.10 13.97 -15.06
N GLY A 139 -6.41 13.98 -15.20
CA GLY A 139 -7.30 12.91 -14.74
C GLY A 139 -7.04 11.59 -15.44
N LEU A 140 -6.82 11.60 -16.75
CA LEU A 140 -6.45 10.39 -17.51
C LEU A 140 -5.12 9.83 -17.04
N VAL A 141 -4.09 10.66 -16.91
CA VAL A 141 -2.76 10.23 -16.43
C VAL A 141 -2.86 9.61 -15.04
N VAL A 142 -3.58 10.25 -14.11
CA VAL A 142 -3.77 9.74 -12.76
C VAL A 142 -4.50 8.39 -12.77
N GLY A 143 -5.59 8.27 -13.53
CA GLY A 143 -6.36 7.02 -13.61
C GLY A 143 -5.54 5.86 -14.18
N PHE A 144 -4.83 6.08 -15.29
CA PHE A 144 -3.98 5.03 -15.89
C PHE A 144 -2.77 4.69 -15.01
N ALA A 145 -2.11 5.69 -14.43
CA ALA A 145 -0.99 5.46 -13.53
C ALA A 145 -1.42 4.66 -12.29
N ASN A 146 -2.56 5.00 -11.68
CA ASN A 146 -3.11 4.28 -10.54
C ASN A 146 -3.37 2.81 -10.89
N SER A 147 -4.10 2.55 -11.98
CA SER A 147 -4.42 1.18 -12.40
C SER A 147 -3.16 0.38 -12.76
N SER A 148 -2.18 1.01 -13.41
CA SER A 148 -0.90 0.35 -13.74
C SER A 148 -0.14 -0.03 -12.47
N PHE A 149 -0.15 0.85 -11.46
CA PHE A 149 0.50 0.60 -10.19
C PHE A 149 -0.18 -0.52 -9.39
N GLU A 150 -1.52 -0.60 -9.44
CA GLU A 150 -2.30 -1.68 -8.81
C GLU A 150 -1.98 -3.04 -9.44
N VAL A 151 -1.92 -3.12 -10.78
CA VAL A 151 -1.55 -4.36 -11.46
C VAL A 151 -0.12 -4.77 -11.09
N LEU A 152 0.82 -3.83 -11.07
CA LEU A 152 2.20 -4.08 -10.68
C LEU A 152 2.28 -4.57 -9.22
N ALA A 153 1.50 -3.97 -8.32
CA ALA A 153 1.38 -4.39 -6.92
C ALA A 153 0.82 -5.81 -6.81
N GLY A 154 -0.23 -6.11 -7.57
CA GLY A 154 -0.81 -7.45 -7.65
C GLY A 154 0.22 -8.50 -8.02
N ILE A 155 1.01 -8.24 -9.07
CA ILE A 155 2.08 -9.14 -9.50
C ILE A 155 3.07 -9.40 -8.35
N GLY A 156 3.54 -8.35 -7.69
CA GLY A 156 4.49 -8.49 -6.58
C GLY A 156 3.94 -9.26 -5.39
N VAL A 157 2.72 -8.93 -4.98
CA VAL A 157 2.04 -9.57 -3.83
C VAL A 157 1.76 -11.04 -4.12
N PHE A 158 1.19 -11.37 -5.29
CA PHE A 158 0.88 -12.76 -5.63
C PHE A 158 2.13 -13.59 -5.84
N ALA A 159 3.22 -13.04 -6.39
CA ALA A 159 4.51 -13.71 -6.46
C ALA A 159 5.04 -14.06 -5.05
N ALA A 160 4.94 -13.13 -4.09
CA ALA A 160 5.33 -13.37 -2.70
C ALA A 160 4.41 -14.40 -2.01
N LEU A 161 3.10 -14.37 -2.26
CA LEU A 161 2.16 -15.38 -1.76
C LEU A 161 2.48 -16.78 -2.32
N GLY A 162 2.85 -16.89 -3.58
CA GLY A 162 3.29 -18.13 -4.20
C GLY A 162 4.53 -18.71 -3.52
N PHE A 163 5.48 -17.87 -3.15
CA PHE A 163 6.64 -18.27 -2.35
C PHE A 163 6.24 -18.80 -0.98
N ILE A 164 5.39 -18.06 -0.23
CA ILE A 164 4.94 -18.47 1.10
C ILE A 164 4.18 -19.80 1.02
N ALA A 165 3.26 -19.94 0.06
CA ALA A 165 2.50 -21.16 -0.16
C ALA A 165 3.40 -22.35 -0.49
N THR A 166 4.43 -22.15 -1.30
CA THR A 166 5.42 -23.20 -1.62
C THR A 166 6.24 -23.58 -0.40
N ALA A 167 6.63 -22.61 0.44
CA ALA A 167 7.38 -22.87 1.67
C ALA A 167 6.56 -23.62 2.72
N GLN A 168 5.25 -23.39 2.76
CA GLN A 168 4.31 -24.05 3.70
C GLN A 168 3.65 -25.32 3.14
N GLY A 169 3.86 -25.64 1.86
CA GLY A 169 3.25 -26.80 1.21
C GLY A 169 1.73 -26.67 1.01
N VAL A 170 1.20 -25.44 0.95
CA VAL A 170 -0.24 -25.16 0.71
C VAL A 170 -0.45 -24.59 -0.69
N GLU A 171 -1.68 -24.64 -1.18
CA GLU A 171 -2.05 -24.01 -2.45
C GLU A 171 -2.41 -22.54 -2.24
N VAL A 172 -2.13 -21.72 -3.27
CA VAL A 172 -2.59 -20.32 -3.32
C VAL A 172 -4.04 -20.34 -3.79
N SER A 173 -4.97 -20.09 -2.88
CA SER A 173 -6.42 -20.04 -3.14
C SER A 173 -6.96 -18.61 -3.07
#